data_016ee1308aedf544064d09e613dc820b
#
_entry.id   016ee1308aedf544064d09e613dc820b
#
_cell.length_a   1.000
_cell.length_b   1.000
_cell.length_c   1.000
_cell.angle_alpha   90.00
_cell.angle_beta   90.00
_cell.angle_gamma   90.00
#
_symmetry.space_group_name_H-M   'P 1'
#
loop_
_entity.id
_entity.type
_entity.pdbx_description
1 polymer ?
#
loop_
_entity_poly.entity_id
_entity_poly.type
_entity_poly.pdbx_seq_one_letter_code
_entity_poly.pdbx_strand_id
1 'polypeptide(L)'
;MEKNFFVADSTRFDEFDIRILQEMKRDGRISIQALSEDIGLSATPIARRLKRLEDAGIIKGYTALIDEAALGFEVSVFVSVKLDRQIDHGLSAFEAEIAQFPEVVDCWLMTGNRDYMMRVVTRNLIEFENFLVGRLTKISCVAEIESSIPLRRVKSDIARTL
;
A
#
# COMPACT_ATOMS: atom_id res chain seq x y z
N MET A 1 11.61 20.37 -8.91
CA MET A 1 12.42 19.37 -8.20
C MET A 1 12.08 18.02 -8.81
N GLU A 2 12.81 17.62 -9.85
CA GLU A 2 12.51 16.45 -10.67
C GLU A 2 12.77 15.17 -9.85
N LYS A 3 11.71 14.42 -9.58
CA LYS A 3 11.86 13.05 -9.10
C LYS A 3 12.16 12.17 -10.32
N ASN A 4 13.43 11.86 -10.50
CA ASN A 4 13.90 10.84 -11.43
C ASN A 4 13.12 9.54 -11.17
N PHE A 5 12.31 9.13 -12.13
CA PHE A 5 11.81 7.77 -12.25
C PHE A 5 13.01 6.87 -12.53
N PHE A 6 13.62 6.35 -11.48
CA PHE A 6 14.65 5.34 -11.62
C PHE A 6 14.00 4.07 -12.17
N VAL A 7 14.22 3.81 -13.44
CA VAL A 7 14.22 2.44 -13.97
C VAL A 7 15.28 1.70 -13.16
N ALA A 8 14.86 0.78 -12.29
CA ALA A 8 15.79 -0.06 -11.56
C ALA A 8 16.66 -0.78 -12.60
N ASP A 9 17.94 -0.43 -12.61
CA ASP A 9 18.94 -1.07 -13.45
C ASP A 9 18.96 -2.56 -13.07
N SER A 10 18.49 -3.42 -13.97
CA SER A 10 18.41 -4.87 -13.77
C SER A 10 19.77 -5.52 -13.53
N THR A 11 20.87 -4.78 -13.72
CA THR A 11 22.25 -5.19 -13.46
C THR A 11 22.65 -5.10 -11.98
N ARG A 12 21.80 -4.53 -11.10
CA ARG A 12 22.13 -4.24 -9.71
C ARG A 12 21.88 -5.38 -8.73
N PHE A 13 21.08 -6.37 -9.10
CA PHE A 13 20.69 -7.51 -8.26
C PHE A 13 21.02 -8.82 -8.95
N ASP A 14 21.74 -9.68 -8.26
CA ASP A 14 22.06 -11.00 -8.74
C ASP A 14 20.98 -12.03 -8.38
N GLU A 15 21.11 -13.25 -8.87
CA GLU A 15 20.17 -14.34 -8.65
C GLU A 15 19.95 -14.64 -7.16
N PHE A 16 20.99 -14.53 -6.34
CA PHE A 16 20.88 -14.74 -4.90
C PHE A 16 20.02 -13.67 -4.22
N ASP A 17 20.14 -12.41 -4.65
CA ASP A 17 19.31 -11.33 -4.13
C ASP A 17 17.84 -11.56 -4.47
N ILE A 18 17.55 -11.99 -5.68
CA ILE A 18 16.19 -12.34 -6.12
C ILE A 18 15.63 -13.49 -5.28
N ARG A 19 16.41 -14.54 -5.04
CA ARG A 19 15.98 -15.66 -4.19
C ARG A 19 15.74 -15.24 -2.75
N ILE A 20 16.58 -14.37 -2.16
CA ILE A 20 16.36 -13.79 -0.84
C ILE A 20 15.00 -13.05 -0.81
N LEU A 21 14.73 -12.18 -1.79
CA LEU A 21 13.49 -11.44 -1.87
C LEU A 21 12.26 -12.34 -2.03
N GLN A 22 12.38 -13.45 -2.78
CA GLN A 22 11.31 -14.43 -2.95
C GLN A 22 10.96 -15.12 -1.62
N GLU A 23 11.96 -15.58 -0.87
CA GLU A 23 11.74 -16.22 0.42
C GLU A 23 11.22 -15.21 1.47
N MET A 24 11.79 -14.01 1.51
CA MET A 24 11.29 -12.92 2.37
C MET A 24 9.84 -12.49 2.05
N LYS A 25 9.44 -12.59 0.77
CA LYS A 25 8.05 -12.34 0.38
C LYS A 25 7.10 -13.42 0.89
N ARG A 26 7.55 -14.67 0.98
CA ARG A 26 6.76 -15.80 1.51
C ARG A 26 6.65 -15.75 3.04
N ASP A 27 7.76 -15.47 3.69
CA ASP A 27 7.83 -15.31 5.15
C ASP A 27 8.79 -14.17 5.52
N GLY A 28 8.24 -13.00 5.83
CA GLY A 28 9.02 -11.84 6.27
C GLY A 28 9.71 -12.04 7.63
N ARG A 29 9.49 -13.16 8.32
CA ARG A 29 10.13 -13.52 9.59
C ARG A 29 11.12 -14.67 9.47
N ILE A 30 11.38 -15.15 8.26
CA ILE A 30 12.37 -16.21 8.01
C ILE A 30 13.71 -15.85 8.61
N SER A 31 14.35 -16.79 9.29
CA SER A 31 15.65 -16.57 9.92
C SER A 31 16.78 -16.56 8.88
N ILE A 32 17.89 -15.86 9.18
CA ILE A 32 19.09 -15.88 8.36
C ILE A 32 19.61 -17.31 8.14
N GLN A 33 19.46 -18.18 9.16
CA GLN A 33 19.87 -19.57 9.05
C GLN A 33 19.00 -20.33 8.03
N ALA A 34 17.68 -20.20 8.09
CA ALA A 34 16.77 -20.82 7.12
C ALA A 34 17.03 -20.30 5.70
N LEU A 35 17.21 -18.98 5.53
CA LEU A 35 17.62 -18.40 4.25
C LEU A 35 18.95 -18.98 3.74
N SER A 36 19.91 -19.20 4.64
CA SER A 36 21.22 -19.79 4.33
C SER A 36 21.07 -21.23 3.78
N GLU A 37 20.21 -22.02 4.42
CA GLU A 37 19.92 -23.41 4.01
C GLU A 37 19.17 -23.46 2.67
N ASP A 38 18.13 -22.63 2.49
CA ASP A 38 17.32 -22.59 1.28
C ASP A 38 18.08 -22.07 0.05
N ILE A 39 18.98 -21.10 0.24
CA ILE A 39 19.69 -20.42 -0.83
C ILE A 39 21.05 -21.09 -1.15
N GLY A 40 21.63 -21.82 -0.16
CA GLY A 40 22.92 -22.48 -0.30
C GLY A 40 24.11 -21.52 -0.14
N LEU A 41 23.96 -20.44 0.62
CA LEU A 41 25.02 -19.53 1.02
C LEU A 41 25.17 -19.56 2.54
N SER A 42 26.36 -19.31 3.06
CA SER A 42 26.54 -19.18 4.53
C SER A 42 25.83 -17.94 5.08
N ALA A 43 25.57 -17.93 6.39
CA ALA A 43 24.81 -16.87 7.08
C ALA A 43 25.38 -15.45 6.88
N THR A 44 26.71 -15.31 6.86
CA THR A 44 27.37 -13.99 6.74
C THR A 44 27.08 -13.32 5.38
N PRO A 45 27.25 -13.97 4.21
CA PRO A 45 26.83 -13.40 2.93
C PRO A 45 25.33 -13.08 2.85
N ILE A 46 24.46 -13.93 3.43
CA ILE A 46 23.01 -13.69 3.48
C ILE A 46 22.73 -12.40 4.26
N ALA A 47 23.27 -12.28 5.48
CA ALA A 47 23.07 -11.10 6.32
C ALA A 47 23.55 -9.81 5.61
N ARG A 48 24.72 -9.86 4.96
CA ARG A 48 25.24 -8.71 4.22
C ARG A 48 24.36 -8.31 3.03
N ARG A 49 23.82 -9.29 2.29
CA ARG A 49 22.90 -9.05 1.16
C ARG A 49 21.59 -8.48 1.64
N LEU A 50 21.01 -9.04 2.68
CA LEU A 50 19.77 -8.56 3.28
C LEU A 50 19.90 -7.10 3.70
N LYS A 51 20.95 -6.78 4.45
CA LYS A 51 21.24 -5.40 4.83
C LYS A 51 21.40 -4.46 3.63
N ARG A 52 22.06 -4.89 2.55
CA ARG A 52 22.18 -4.10 1.32
C ARG A 52 20.83 -3.84 0.67
N LEU A 53 19.91 -4.82 0.66
CA LEU A 53 18.55 -4.68 0.11
C LEU A 53 17.70 -3.72 0.95
N GLU A 54 17.89 -3.73 2.27
CA GLU A 54 17.26 -2.78 3.20
C GLU A 54 17.82 -1.37 3.01
N ASP A 55 19.15 -1.20 3.04
CA ASP A 55 19.84 0.08 2.87
C ASP A 55 19.52 0.74 1.50
N ALA A 56 19.31 -0.11 0.47
CA ALA A 56 18.90 0.35 -0.86
C ALA A 56 17.39 0.67 -0.96
N GLY A 57 16.61 0.44 0.10
CA GLY A 57 15.15 0.67 0.12
C GLY A 57 14.35 -0.28 -0.75
N ILE A 58 14.93 -1.41 -1.17
CA ILE A 58 14.21 -2.49 -1.87
C ILE A 58 13.29 -3.21 -0.90
N ILE A 59 13.82 -3.56 0.27
CA ILE A 59 13.01 -3.96 1.42
C ILE A 59 12.70 -2.66 2.18
N LYS A 60 11.44 -2.25 2.13
CA LYS A 60 10.98 -1.01 2.77
C LYS A 60 10.66 -1.16 4.25
N GLY A 61 10.55 -2.40 4.71
CA GLY A 61 10.19 -2.73 6.09
C GLY A 61 9.51 -4.09 6.21
N TYR A 62 9.17 -4.44 7.42
CA TYR A 62 8.49 -5.67 7.80
C TYR A 62 7.21 -5.31 8.54
N THR A 63 6.12 -5.98 8.22
CA THR A 63 4.83 -5.72 8.87
C THR A 63 4.06 -7.03 9.08
N ALA A 64 3.16 -7.03 10.05
CA ALA A 64 2.20 -8.11 10.22
C ALA A 64 1.04 -7.92 9.24
N LEU A 65 0.60 -9.00 8.62
CA LEU A 65 -0.68 -9.03 7.92
C LEU A 65 -1.78 -9.25 8.95
N ILE A 66 -2.67 -8.27 9.09
CA ILE A 66 -3.75 -8.29 10.05
C ILE A 66 -5.04 -8.73 9.38
N ASP A 67 -5.77 -9.64 10.00
CA ASP A 67 -7.14 -9.98 9.58
C ASP A 67 -8.08 -8.90 10.11
N GLU A 68 -8.46 -7.97 9.24
CA GLU A 68 -9.34 -6.85 9.56
C GLU A 68 -10.72 -7.35 10.03
N ALA A 69 -11.24 -8.42 9.41
CA ALA A 69 -12.53 -8.98 9.77
C ALA A 69 -12.52 -9.61 11.18
N ALA A 70 -11.43 -10.29 11.56
CA ALA A 70 -11.24 -10.82 12.91
C ALA A 70 -11.21 -9.71 13.99
N LEU A 71 -10.87 -8.48 13.62
CA LEU A 71 -10.94 -7.31 14.48
C LEU A 71 -12.27 -6.56 14.41
N GLY A 72 -13.26 -7.12 13.69
CA GLY A 72 -14.60 -6.53 13.55
C GLY A 72 -14.71 -5.47 12.45
N PHE A 73 -13.70 -5.30 11.59
CA PHE A 73 -13.76 -4.42 10.41
C PHE A 73 -14.24 -5.22 9.20
N GLU A 74 -15.55 -5.34 9.05
CA GLU A 74 -16.17 -6.22 8.05
C GLU A 74 -16.47 -5.53 6.72
N VAL A 75 -16.45 -4.19 6.69
CA VAL A 75 -16.81 -3.41 5.52
C VAL A 75 -15.57 -2.75 4.92
N SER A 76 -15.22 -3.14 3.71
CA SER A 76 -14.16 -2.52 2.92
C SER A 76 -14.77 -1.96 1.64
N VAL A 77 -14.56 -0.68 1.37
CA VAL A 77 -15.14 0.06 0.23
C VAL A 77 -14.04 0.73 -0.55
N PHE A 78 -14.06 0.61 -1.87
CA PHE A 78 -13.26 1.47 -2.75
C PHE A 78 -14.06 2.73 -3.06
N VAL A 79 -13.47 3.88 -2.77
CA VAL A 79 -14.09 5.18 -2.99
C VAL A 79 -13.25 5.97 -3.97
N SER A 80 -13.86 6.31 -5.10
CA SER A 80 -13.26 7.19 -6.11
C SER A 80 -13.76 8.62 -5.90
N VAL A 81 -12.84 9.56 -5.95
CA VAL A 81 -13.13 10.98 -5.73
C VAL A 81 -12.68 11.80 -6.91
N LYS A 82 -13.50 12.77 -7.29
CA LYS A 82 -13.14 13.83 -8.21
C LYS A 82 -13.17 15.16 -7.49
N LEU A 83 -12.13 15.96 -7.68
CA LEU A 83 -12.01 17.28 -7.07
C LEU A 83 -12.55 18.37 -8.01
N ASP A 84 -12.99 19.47 -7.42
CA ASP A 84 -13.29 20.66 -8.16
C ASP A 84 -12.00 21.35 -8.61
N ARG A 85 -11.78 21.45 -9.91
CA ARG A 85 -10.60 22.08 -10.51
C ARG A 85 -10.53 23.60 -10.31
N GLN A 86 -11.61 24.20 -9.85
CA GLN A 86 -11.66 25.64 -9.58
C GLN A 86 -11.04 26.04 -8.24
N ILE A 87 -10.69 25.04 -7.43
CA ILE A 87 -10.08 25.27 -6.11
C ILE A 87 -8.56 25.14 -6.23
N ASP A 88 -7.85 26.27 -6.14
CA ASP A 88 -6.41 26.30 -6.03
C ASP A 88 -5.95 25.49 -4.80
N HIS A 89 -4.89 24.69 -4.98
CA HIS A 89 -4.37 23.80 -3.93
C HIS A 89 -5.31 22.66 -3.48
N GLY A 90 -6.36 22.35 -4.25
CA GLY A 90 -7.32 21.29 -3.91
C GLY A 90 -6.67 19.92 -3.63
N LEU A 91 -5.63 19.54 -4.38
CA LEU A 91 -4.90 18.28 -4.16
C LEU A 91 -4.25 18.23 -2.77
N SER A 92 -3.46 19.25 -2.42
CA SER A 92 -2.75 19.25 -1.13
C SER A 92 -3.69 19.40 0.06
N ALA A 93 -4.79 20.16 -0.10
CA ALA A 93 -5.81 20.27 0.93
C ALA A 93 -6.54 18.94 1.16
N PHE A 94 -6.92 18.24 0.08
CA PHE A 94 -7.54 16.93 0.15
C PHE A 94 -6.61 15.90 0.81
N GLU A 95 -5.34 15.82 0.39
CA GLU A 95 -4.36 14.88 0.94
C GLU A 95 -4.12 15.11 2.44
N ALA A 96 -4.08 16.38 2.87
CA ALA A 96 -3.91 16.72 4.30
C ALA A 96 -5.10 16.27 5.15
N GLU A 97 -6.34 16.41 4.65
CA GLU A 97 -7.54 15.93 5.32
C GLU A 97 -7.61 14.41 5.37
N ILE A 98 -7.37 13.72 4.22
CA ILE A 98 -7.41 12.26 4.13
C ILE A 98 -6.38 11.61 5.06
N ALA A 99 -5.20 12.21 5.23
CA ALA A 99 -4.17 11.70 6.14
C ALA A 99 -4.61 11.63 7.61
N GLN A 100 -5.68 12.36 7.99
CA GLN A 100 -6.22 12.37 9.35
C GLN A 100 -7.33 11.32 9.57
N PHE A 101 -7.79 10.65 8.52
CA PHE A 101 -8.91 9.72 8.61
C PHE A 101 -8.43 8.28 8.78
N PRO A 102 -8.57 7.69 9.99
CA PRO A 102 -8.11 6.32 10.24
C PRO A 102 -8.90 5.27 9.47
N GLU A 103 -10.09 5.61 8.99
CA GLU A 103 -10.90 4.74 8.14
C GLU A 103 -10.27 4.56 6.75
N VAL A 104 -9.46 5.51 6.30
CA VAL A 104 -8.75 5.43 5.00
C VAL A 104 -7.43 4.71 5.19
N VAL A 105 -7.35 3.48 4.74
CA VAL A 105 -6.15 2.64 4.88
C VAL A 105 -5.20 2.75 3.69
N ASP A 106 -5.72 3.10 2.52
CA ASP A 106 -4.94 3.36 1.31
C ASP A 106 -5.56 4.51 0.51
N CYS A 107 -4.74 5.35 -0.12
CA CYS A 107 -5.18 6.41 -1.01
C CYS A 107 -4.16 6.61 -2.15
N TRP A 108 -4.65 6.64 -3.39
CA TRP A 108 -3.84 6.82 -4.59
C TRP A 108 -4.33 8.01 -5.41
N LEU A 109 -3.42 8.85 -5.88
CA LEU A 109 -3.67 9.82 -6.95
C LEU A 109 -3.75 9.04 -8.27
N MET A 110 -4.81 9.25 -9.02
CA MET A 110 -5.14 8.47 -10.21
C MET A 110 -4.95 9.29 -11.48
N THR A 111 -4.70 8.59 -12.59
CA THR A 111 -4.87 9.15 -13.94
C THR A 111 -6.27 8.88 -14.44
N GLY A 112 -6.85 9.77 -15.24
CA GLY A 112 -8.16 9.56 -15.86
C GLY A 112 -9.23 10.54 -15.39
N ASN A 113 -10.46 10.07 -15.25
CA ASN A 113 -11.63 10.91 -14.93
C ASN A 113 -11.91 11.07 -13.44
N ARG A 114 -11.21 10.37 -12.61
CA ARG A 114 -11.21 10.48 -11.13
C ARG A 114 -9.83 10.87 -10.66
N ASP A 115 -9.75 11.75 -9.66
CA ASP A 115 -8.47 12.25 -9.18
C ASP A 115 -7.88 11.34 -8.10
N TYR A 116 -8.72 10.73 -7.26
CA TYR A 116 -8.26 9.81 -6.22
C TYR A 116 -9.08 8.53 -6.19
N MET A 117 -8.42 7.45 -5.78
CA MET A 117 -9.02 6.20 -5.33
C MET A 117 -8.49 5.87 -3.95
N MET A 118 -9.38 5.54 -3.04
CA MET A 118 -9.01 5.15 -1.68
C MET A 118 -9.72 3.86 -1.26
N ARG A 119 -9.10 3.13 -0.34
CA ARG A 119 -9.74 2.02 0.37
C ARG A 119 -10.12 2.48 1.76
N VAL A 120 -11.40 2.41 2.04
CA VAL A 120 -12.02 2.78 3.32
C VAL A 120 -12.44 1.50 4.03
N VAL A 121 -12.09 1.36 5.30
CA VAL A 121 -12.39 0.17 6.11
C VAL A 121 -13.12 0.60 7.37
N THR A 122 -14.29 0.00 7.60
CA THR A 122 -15.16 0.31 8.74
C THR A 122 -15.76 -0.98 9.31
N ARG A 123 -16.34 -0.90 10.51
CA ARG A 123 -16.98 -2.08 11.13
C ARG A 123 -18.26 -2.48 10.44
N ASN A 124 -19.04 -1.50 9.99
CA ASN A 124 -20.35 -1.71 9.38
C ASN A 124 -20.69 -0.59 8.40
N LEU A 125 -21.79 -0.72 7.67
CA LEU A 125 -22.25 0.27 6.70
C LEU A 125 -22.69 1.59 7.35
N ILE A 126 -23.12 1.60 8.61
CA ILE A 126 -23.49 2.82 9.33
C ILE A 126 -22.23 3.66 9.60
N GLU A 127 -21.14 3.02 10.02
CA GLU A 127 -19.86 3.73 10.18
C GLU A 127 -19.35 4.27 8.83
N PHE A 128 -19.50 3.50 7.75
CA PHE A 128 -19.16 3.96 6.40
C PHE A 128 -20.01 5.17 5.97
N GLU A 129 -21.32 5.14 6.21
CA GLU A 129 -22.22 6.27 5.94
C GLU A 129 -21.79 7.50 6.73
N ASN A 130 -21.49 7.36 8.02
CA ASN A 130 -21.00 8.46 8.87
C ASN A 130 -19.68 9.04 8.36
N PHE A 131 -18.75 8.20 7.91
CA PHE A 131 -17.53 8.65 7.27
C PHE A 131 -17.83 9.42 5.98
N LEU A 132 -18.64 8.83 5.09
CA LEU A 132 -18.95 9.41 3.78
C LEU A 132 -19.64 10.78 3.93
N VAL A 133 -20.76 10.81 4.65
CA VAL A 133 -21.61 12.00 4.79
C VAL A 133 -21.04 13.00 5.81
N GLY A 134 -20.47 12.48 6.91
CA GLY A 134 -20.00 13.30 8.01
C GLY A 134 -18.63 13.93 7.80
N ARG A 135 -17.79 13.33 6.96
CA ARG A 135 -16.39 13.75 6.76
C ARG A 135 -16.05 14.00 5.29
N LEU A 136 -16.11 12.97 4.44
CA LEU A 136 -15.60 13.05 3.07
C LEU A 136 -16.33 14.10 2.23
N THR A 137 -17.67 14.16 2.31
CA THR A 137 -18.47 15.18 1.61
C THR A 137 -18.32 16.59 2.20
N LYS A 138 -17.67 16.75 3.35
CA LYS A 138 -17.42 18.05 3.96
C LYS A 138 -16.11 18.69 3.49
N ILE A 139 -15.25 17.94 2.80
CA ILE A 139 -14.04 18.48 2.21
C ILE A 139 -14.44 19.36 1.03
N SER A 140 -14.16 20.66 1.14
CA SER A 140 -14.67 21.67 0.21
C SER A 140 -14.28 21.48 -1.25
N CYS A 141 -13.14 20.85 -1.50
CA CYS A 141 -12.66 20.58 -2.86
C CYS A 141 -13.22 19.29 -3.48
N VAL A 142 -14.06 18.52 -2.77
CA VAL A 142 -14.67 17.29 -3.31
C VAL A 142 -15.89 17.65 -4.14
N ALA A 143 -15.86 17.27 -5.44
CA ALA A 143 -16.95 17.50 -6.38
C ALA A 143 -17.84 16.28 -6.57
N GLU A 144 -17.23 15.10 -6.75
CA GLU A 144 -17.96 13.86 -6.97
C GLU A 144 -17.34 12.71 -6.19
N ILE A 145 -18.18 11.82 -5.71
CA ILE A 145 -17.78 10.60 -5.00
C ILE A 145 -18.51 9.41 -5.61
N GLU A 146 -17.77 8.33 -5.83
CA GLU A 146 -18.32 7.04 -6.26
C GLU A 146 -17.79 5.94 -5.35
N SER A 147 -18.68 5.13 -4.77
CA SER A 147 -18.34 4.05 -3.84
C SER A 147 -18.60 2.69 -4.48
N SER A 148 -17.63 1.79 -4.37
CA SER A 148 -17.72 0.41 -4.87
C SER A 148 -17.36 -0.58 -3.76
N ILE A 149 -18.30 -1.45 -3.42
CA ILE A 149 -18.08 -2.49 -2.41
C ILE A 149 -17.62 -3.76 -3.13
N PRO A 150 -16.40 -4.27 -2.86
CA PRO A 150 -15.94 -5.51 -3.46
C PRO A 150 -16.69 -6.70 -2.87
N LEU A 151 -17.23 -7.56 -3.71
CA LEU A 151 -17.92 -8.79 -3.27
C LEU A 151 -16.94 -9.79 -2.65
N ARG A 152 -15.73 -9.89 -3.19
CA ARG A 152 -14.64 -10.73 -2.66
C ARG A 152 -13.30 -10.34 -3.26
N ARG A 153 -12.23 -10.61 -2.54
CA ARG A 153 -10.87 -10.52 -3.09
C ARG A 153 -10.57 -11.78 -3.91
N VAL A 154 -10.19 -11.62 -5.16
CA VAL A 154 -9.86 -12.74 -6.07
C VAL A 154 -8.39 -13.13 -5.94
N LYS A 155 -7.51 -12.15 -5.72
CA LYS A 155 -6.07 -12.35 -5.57
C LYS A 155 -5.52 -11.42 -4.49
N SER A 156 -4.57 -11.91 -3.72
CA SER A 156 -4.03 -11.22 -2.53
C SER A 156 -2.50 -11.36 -2.45
N ASP A 157 -1.80 -11.06 -3.54
CA ASP A 157 -0.33 -11.00 -3.51
C ASP A 157 0.14 -9.65 -2.94
N ILE A 158 1.14 -9.69 -2.06
CA ILE A 158 1.71 -8.48 -1.45
C ILE A 158 2.52 -7.68 -2.47
N ALA A 159 3.22 -8.36 -3.36
CA ALA A 159 4.06 -7.75 -4.40
C ALA A 159 4.05 -8.61 -5.67
N ARG A 160 4.44 -7.99 -6.80
CA ARG A 160 4.64 -8.72 -8.04
C ARG A 160 5.68 -9.83 -7.82
N THR A 161 5.43 -11.00 -8.41
CA THR A 161 6.44 -12.09 -8.47
C THR A 161 7.64 -11.64 -9.28
N LEU A 162 8.84 -11.87 -8.76
CA LEU A 162 10.12 -11.56 -9.38
C LEU A 162 10.54 -12.66 -10.33
#